data_4521e18e6325e4fcf5f33291f21134f0
#
_entry.id   4521e18e6325e4fcf5f33291f21134f0
#
_cell.length_a   1.000
_cell.length_b   1.000
_cell.length_c   1.000
_cell.angle_alpha   90.00
_cell.angle_beta   90.00
_cell.angle_gamma   90.00
#
_symmetry.space_group_name_H-M   'P 1'
#
loop_
_entity.id
_entity.type
_entity.pdbx_description
1 polymer ?
#
loop_
_entity_poly.entity_id
_entity_poly.type
_entity_poly.pdbx_seq_one_letter_code
_entity_poly.pdbx_strand_id
1 'polypeptide(L)'
;MRKPGLLIGWPMRDSAQYRFAIPNKIWDHKLKPVAFMIFSYLCYCRSNHPADMISSDDIARGVHVTVSTAKKYLSVLVNRELVSADWSLTSNLQCSRNEKFFSLPNEIFLLKLPPSAFMVYAYLLLIEDRKTHTCHPSYNTISTATGMSKNTALKSISVLLEAGLITVEPSSYFDKRGMKWKGNNLYTILPIHSAVGIFHQRQLRRLELDVTKSRLAAQTAV
;
A
#
# COMPACT_ATOMS: atom_id res chain seq x y z
N MET A 1 30.66 -30.06 -16.32
CA MET A 1 29.34 -29.49 -16.67
C MET A 1 29.00 -28.42 -15.65
N ARG A 2 29.15 -27.12 -16.00
CA ARG A 2 28.76 -25.98 -15.15
C ARG A 2 27.27 -25.73 -15.37
N LYS A 3 26.47 -25.74 -14.28
CA LYS A 3 25.07 -25.31 -14.32
C LYS A 3 25.02 -23.84 -14.72
N PRO A 4 24.13 -23.44 -15.65
CA PRO A 4 23.94 -22.02 -15.96
C PRO A 4 23.36 -21.34 -14.72
N GLY A 5 24.10 -20.41 -14.13
CA GLY A 5 23.62 -19.54 -13.09
C GLY A 5 22.48 -18.69 -13.66
N LEU A 6 21.29 -18.85 -13.12
CA LEU A 6 20.23 -17.86 -13.29
C LEU A 6 20.77 -16.53 -12.73
N LEU A 7 21.09 -15.63 -13.61
CA LEU A 7 21.19 -14.20 -13.32
C LEU A 7 19.77 -13.76 -12.92
N ILE A 8 19.45 -13.90 -11.63
CA ILE A 8 18.32 -13.19 -11.04
C ILE A 8 18.77 -11.73 -11.00
N GLY A 9 18.57 -11.02 -12.11
CA GLY A 9 18.68 -9.58 -12.12
C GLY A 9 17.69 -9.06 -11.08
N TRP A 10 18.19 -8.32 -10.09
CA TRP A 10 17.36 -7.61 -9.14
C TRP A 10 16.34 -6.80 -9.93
N PRO A 11 15.02 -6.95 -9.65
CA PRO A 11 14.02 -6.19 -10.38
C PRO A 11 14.30 -4.71 -10.17
N MET A 12 14.52 -3.98 -11.28
CA MET A 12 14.72 -2.54 -11.22
C MET A 12 13.50 -1.92 -10.54
N ARG A 13 13.75 -1.15 -9.47
CA ARG A 13 12.70 -0.40 -8.79
C ARG A 13 12.11 0.62 -9.75
N ASP A 14 10.79 0.83 -9.65
CA ASP A 14 10.09 1.83 -10.44
C ASP A 14 10.80 3.19 -10.35
N SER A 15 10.89 3.88 -11.48
CA SER A 15 11.52 5.20 -11.56
C SER A 15 10.91 6.16 -10.53
N ALA A 16 11.72 7.06 -9.98
CA ALA A 16 11.26 8.07 -9.01
C ALA A 16 10.13 8.95 -9.55
N GLN A 17 10.02 9.13 -10.88
CA GLN A 17 8.93 9.88 -11.54
C GLN A 17 7.55 9.23 -11.40
N TYR A 18 7.48 7.93 -11.11
CA TYR A 18 6.23 7.20 -10.90
C TYR A 18 5.88 7.01 -9.43
N ARG A 19 6.41 7.86 -8.57
CA ARG A 19 6.19 7.79 -7.13
C ARG A 19 5.82 9.18 -6.59
N PHE A 20 4.99 9.21 -5.57
CA PHE A 20 4.64 10.42 -4.83
C PHE A 20 5.14 10.35 -3.39
N ALA A 21 5.42 11.51 -2.82
CA ALA A 21 5.97 11.64 -1.47
C ALA A 21 4.88 11.78 -0.42
N ILE A 22 5.09 11.15 0.73
CA ILE A 22 4.27 11.31 1.94
C ILE A 22 5.18 11.73 3.09
N PRO A 23 4.85 12.80 3.83
CA PRO A 23 5.65 13.25 4.96
C PRO A 23 5.63 12.22 6.09
N ASN A 24 6.81 11.91 6.68
CA ASN A 24 6.90 10.93 7.77
C ASN A 24 6.09 11.33 9.00
N LYS A 25 5.92 12.64 9.26
CA LYS A 25 5.11 13.18 10.37
C LYS A 25 3.66 12.69 10.38
N ILE A 26 3.13 12.23 9.24
CA ILE A 26 1.74 11.72 9.19
C ILE A 26 1.51 10.57 10.17
N TRP A 27 2.54 9.79 10.50
CA TRP A 27 2.44 8.68 11.44
C TRP A 27 2.21 9.13 12.89
N ASP A 28 2.63 10.34 13.25
CA ASP A 28 2.43 10.92 14.60
C ASP A 28 0.95 11.18 14.86
N HIS A 29 0.17 11.41 13.81
CA HIS A 29 -1.26 11.68 13.90
C HIS A 29 -2.13 10.43 14.11
N LYS A 30 -1.57 9.21 14.07
CA LYS A 30 -2.26 7.93 14.33
C LYS A 30 -3.62 7.85 13.63
N LEU A 31 -3.63 8.11 12.33
CA LEU A 31 -4.84 8.10 11.52
C LEU A 31 -5.44 6.70 11.43
N LYS A 32 -6.77 6.63 11.33
CA LYS A 32 -7.43 5.38 10.93
C LYS A 32 -7.05 5.03 9.47
N PRO A 33 -7.01 3.74 9.09
CA PRO A 33 -6.54 3.31 7.76
C PRO A 33 -7.22 4.02 6.58
N VAL A 34 -8.54 4.25 6.65
CA VAL A 34 -9.28 4.96 5.60
C VAL A 34 -8.85 6.43 5.51
N ALA A 35 -8.68 7.12 6.66
CA ALA A 35 -8.22 8.51 6.69
C ALA A 35 -6.78 8.61 6.13
N PHE A 36 -5.91 7.67 6.49
CA PHE A 36 -4.54 7.61 5.97
C PHE A 36 -4.53 7.39 4.45
N MET A 37 -5.37 6.49 3.93
CA MET A 37 -5.46 6.22 2.49
C MET A 37 -5.97 7.45 1.72
N ILE A 38 -6.99 8.15 2.23
CA ILE A 38 -7.49 9.40 1.64
C ILE A 38 -6.42 10.50 1.66
N PHE A 39 -5.72 10.68 2.79
CA PHE A 39 -4.60 11.62 2.87
C PHE A 39 -3.51 11.29 1.83
N SER A 40 -3.15 10.02 1.71
CA SER A 40 -2.18 9.56 0.72
C SER A 40 -2.64 9.84 -0.72
N TYR A 41 -3.93 9.71 -1.00
CA TYR A 41 -4.49 10.03 -2.31
C TYR A 41 -4.44 11.53 -2.61
N LEU A 42 -4.67 12.38 -1.64
CA LEU A 42 -4.48 13.84 -1.80
C LEU A 42 -3.01 14.19 -2.09
N CYS A 43 -2.04 13.52 -1.44
CA CYS A 43 -0.62 13.66 -1.77
C CYS A 43 -0.33 13.22 -3.21
N TYR A 44 -0.93 12.11 -3.65
CA TYR A 44 -0.82 11.61 -5.02
C TYR A 44 -1.36 12.62 -6.03
N CYS A 45 -2.59 13.11 -5.84
CA CYS A 45 -3.21 14.08 -6.72
C CYS A 45 -2.36 15.35 -6.84
N ARG A 46 -1.89 15.88 -5.72
CA ARG A 46 -1.03 17.05 -5.71
C ARG A 46 0.28 16.87 -6.48
N SER A 47 0.89 15.69 -6.36
CA SER A 47 2.14 15.39 -7.08
C SER A 47 1.96 15.27 -8.58
N ASN A 48 0.84 14.69 -9.03
CA ASN A 48 0.63 14.33 -10.43
C ASN A 48 -0.32 15.31 -11.16
N HIS A 49 -1.22 15.99 -10.44
CA HIS A 49 -2.27 16.86 -10.98
C HIS A 49 -2.40 18.14 -10.13
N PRO A 50 -1.35 18.96 -10.01
CA PRO A 50 -1.33 20.08 -9.06
C PRO A 50 -2.33 21.19 -9.38
N ALA A 51 -2.81 21.30 -10.63
CA ALA A 51 -3.75 22.32 -11.07
C ALA A 51 -5.21 21.85 -11.04
N ASP A 52 -5.48 20.56 -10.82
CA ASP A 52 -6.83 20.02 -10.89
C ASP A 52 -7.58 20.27 -9.58
N MET A 53 -8.83 20.74 -9.70
CA MET A 53 -9.75 20.78 -8.58
C MET A 53 -10.31 19.38 -8.34
N ILE A 54 -10.02 18.82 -7.16
CA ILE A 54 -10.41 17.46 -6.79
C ILE A 54 -11.77 17.53 -6.09
N SER A 55 -12.73 16.70 -6.50
CA SER A 55 -14.03 16.56 -5.81
C SER A 55 -14.03 15.40 -4.81
N SER A 56 -15.00 15.40 -3.88
CA SER A 56 -15.20 14.26 -2.97
C SER A 56 -15.52 12.97 -3.70
N ASP A 57 -16.14 13.08 -4.88
CA ASP A 57 -16.49 11.92 -5.72
C ASP A 57 -15.24 11.35 -6.40
N ASP A 58 -14.30 12.21 -6.83
CA ASP A 58 -13.02 11.78 -7.39
C ASP A 58 -12.18 11.05 -6.33
N ILE A 59 -12.15 11.60 -5.12
CA ILE A 59 -11.46 10.94 -3.98
C ILE A 59 -12.10 9.60 -3.68
N ALA A 60 -13.44 9.53 -3.59
CA ALA A 60 -14.16 8.29 -3.32
C ALA A 60 -13.86 7.20 -4.37
N ARG A 61 -13.85 7.59 -5.66
CA ARG A 61 -13.49 6.70 -6.78
C ARG A 61 -12.02 6.26 -6.70
N GLY A 62 -11.11 7.21 -6.47
CA GLY A 62 -9.67 6.94 -6.43
C GLY A 62 -9.24 6.01 -5.30
N VAL A 63 -9.89 6.08 -4.13
CA VAL A 63 -9.61 5.20 -2.98
C VAL A 63 -10.61 4.05 -2.81
N HIS A 64 -11.57 3.90 -3.75
CA HIS A 64 -12.56 2.82 -3.78
C HIS A 64 -13.41 2.73 -2.50
N VAL A 65 -13.91 3.87 -2.02
CA VAL A 65 -14.86 3.97 -0.91
C VAL A 65 -16.13 4.68 -1.37
N THR A 66 -17.17 4.66 -0.54
CA THR A 66 -18.39 5.45 -0.81
C THR A 66 -18.12 6.94 -0.61
N VAL A 67 -18.86 7.79 -1.34
CA VAL A 67 -18.76 9.26 -1.24
C VAL A 67 -19.02 9.73 0.21
N SER A 68 -20.00 9.11 0.89
CA SER A 68 -20.28 9.42 2.30
C SER A 68 -19.11 9.09 3.22
N THR A 69 -18.42 7.98 2.96
CA THR A 69 -17.20 7.60 3.68
C THR A 69 -16.07 8.59 3.39
N ALA A 70 -15.87 8.97 2.12
CA ALA A 70 -14.86 9.96 1.74
C ALA A 70 -15.10 11.30 2.45
N LYS A 71 -16.33 11.85 2.38
CA LYS A 71 -16.71 13.10 3.06
C LYS A 71 -16.48 13.04 4.57
N LYS A 72 -16.87 11.93 5.21
CA LYS A 72 -16.65 11.73 6.65
C LYS A 72 -15.17 11.82 7.02
N TYR A 73 -14.28 11.14 6.29
CA TYR A 73 -12.86 11.13 6.63
C TYR A 73 -12.13 12.39 6.17
N LEU A 74 -12.59 13.07 5.11
CA LEU A 74 -12.13 14.41 4.76
C LEU A 74 -12.41 15.39 5.89
N SER A 75 -13.63 15.39 6.45
CA SER A 75 -13.93 16.22 7.64
C SER A 75 -13.03 15.90 8.82
N VAL A 76 -12.67 14.63 9.04
CA VAL A 76 -11.70 14.25 10.10
C VAL A 76 -10.31 14.84 9.82
N LEU A 77 -9.85 14.83 8.56
CA LEU A 77 -8.55 15.39 8.19
C LEU A 77 -8.54 16.93 8.33
N VAL A 78 -9.62 17.61 7.94
CA VAL A 78 -9.78 19.06 8.11
C VAL A 78 -9.82 19.44 9.58
N ASN A 79 -10.63 18.75 10.40
CA ASN A 79 -10.74 19.00 11.85
C ASN A 79 -9.42 18.74 12.62
N ARG A 80 -8.50 17.96 12.03
CA ARG A 80 -7.15 17.73 12.56
C ARG A 80 -6.10 18.65 11.97
N GLU A 81 -6.52 19.62 11.17
CA GLU A 81 -5.64 20.60 10.51
C GLU A 81 -4.57 19.96 9.62
N LEU A 82 -4.85 18.74 9.09
CA LEU A 82 -3.94 18.03 8.18
C LEU A 82 -4.13 18.48 6.73
N VAL A 83 -5.34 18.88 6.39
CA VAL A 83 -5.72 19.47 5.11
C VAL A 83 -6.61 20.69 5.35
N SER A 84 -6.57 21.64 4.45
CA SER A 84 -7.46 22.82 4.46
C SER A 84 -8.86 22.47 3.93
N ALA A 85 -9.79 23.44 3.97
CA ALA A 85 -11.16 23.24 3.50
C ALA A 85 -11.26 22.93 2.00
N ASP A 86 -10.30 23.38 1.21
CA ASP A 86 -10.12 23.08 -0.23
C ASP A 86 -9.31 21.80 -0.48
N TRP A 87 -9.04 21.03 0.59
CA TRP A 87 -8.29 19.77 0.62
C TRP A 87 -6.82 19.87 0.20
N SER A 88 -6.26 21.05 0.18
CA SER A 88 -4.81 21.22 0.05
C SER A 88 -4.11 20.83 1.36
N LEU A 89 -2.87 20.33 1.25
CA LEU A 89 -2.06 19.96 2.43
C LEU A 89 -1.67 21.22 3.20
N THR A 90 -1.81 21.19 4.52
CA THR A 90 -1.34 22.28 5.38
C THR A 90 0.19 22.42 5.30
N SER A 91 0.70 23.61 5.59
CA SER A 91 2.14 23.90 5.53
C SER A 91 3.01 22.92 6.34
N ASN A 92 2.49 22.45 7.46
CA ASN A 92 3.18 21.50 8.35
C ASN A 92 3.36 20.10 7.75
N LEU A 93 2.60 19.76 6.68
CA LEU A 93 2.63 18.46 6.02
C LEU A 93 3.09 18.56 4.56
N GLN A 94 3.53 19.74 4.13
CA GLN A 94 4.16 19.87 2.82
C GLN A 94 5.56 19.25 2.89
N CYS A 95 5.89 18.39 1.91
CA CYS A 95 7.23 17.82 1.79
C CYS A 95 8.21 18.94 1.43
N SER A 96 8.81 19.58 2.42
CA SER A 96 9.87 20.58 2.26
C SER A 96 11.24 19.90 2.18
N ARG A 97 12.27 20.61 1.69
CA ARG A 97 13.64 20.08 1.58
C ARG A 97 14.22 19.57 2.91
N ASN A 98 13.74 20.08 4.04
CA ASN A 98 14.23 19.73 5.37
C ASN A 98 13.39 18.65 6.09
N GLU A 99 12.32 18.17 5.47
CA GLU A 99 11.42 17.18 6.08
C GLU A 99 11.70 15.77 5.55
N LYS A 100 11.66 14.80 6.47
CA LYS A 100 11.74 13.39 6.10
C LYS A 100 10.44 12.95 5.44
N PHE A 101 10.56 12.23 4.33
CA PHE A 101 9.44 11.65 3.62
C PHE A 101 9.77 10.23 3.15
N PHE A 102 8.76 9.46 2.92
CA PHE A 102 8.82 8.20 2.17
C PHE A 102 7.94 8.32 0.92
N SER A 103 8.10 7.40 -0.01
CA SER A 103 7.37 7.49 -1.28
C SER A 103 6.59 6.22 -1.55
N LEU A 104 5.39 6.39 -2.10
CA LEU A 104 4.53 5.33 -2.60
C LEU A 104 4.52 5.33 -4.13
N PRO A 105 4.41 4.16 -4.80
CA PRO A 105 4.21 4.11 -6.24
C PRO A 105 2.83 4.65 -6.63
N ASN A 106 2.76 5.34 -7.77
CA ASN A 106 1.51 5.95 -8.25
C ASN A 106 0.42 4.91 -8.51
N GLU A 107 0.80 3.74 -9.00
CA GLU A 107 -0.10 2.65 -9.38
C GLU A 107 -0.73 1.93 -8.20
N ILE A 108 -0.36 2.26 -6.96
CA ILE A 108 -0.87 1.57 -5.76
C ILE A 108 -2.40 1.63 -5.65
N PHE A 109 -3.01 2.73 -6.12
CA PHE A 109 -4.45 2.90 -6.09
C PHE A 109 -5.19 2.03 -7.12
N LEU A 110 -4.52 1.58 -8.19
CA LEU A 110 -5.08 0.65 -9.18
C LEU A 110 -5.38 -0.73 -8.57
N LEU A 111 -4.61 -1.13 -7.55
CA LEU A 111 -4.72 -2.45 -6.93
C LEU A 111 -5.94 -2.64 -6.03
N LYS A 112 -6.69 -1.58 -5.76
CA LYS A 112 -7.91 -1.60 -4.92
C LYS A 112 -7.70 -2.28 -3.57
N LEU A 113 -6.56 -2.03 -2.94
CA LEU A 113 -6.24 -2.63 -1.65
C LEU A 113 -7.24 -2.18 -0.56
N PRO A 114 -7.59 -3.09 0.38
CA PRO A 114 -8.26 -2.67 1.60
C PRO A 114 -7.43 -1.60 2.33
N PRO A 115 -8.05 -0.57 2.95
CA PRO A 115 -7.32 0.51 3.61
C PRO A 115 -6.30 0.05 4.66
N SER A 116 -6.59 -1.05 5.37
CA SER A 116 -5.65 -1.65 6.34
C SER A 116 -4.40 -2.22 5.66
N ALA A 117 -4.57 -2.92 4.54
CA ALA A 117 -3.44 -3.46 3.77
C ALA A 117 -2.62 -2.33 3.13
N PHE A 118 -3.28 -1.31 2.58
CA PHE A 118 -2.62 -0.10 2.07
C PHE A 118 -1.73 0.55 3.14
N MET A 119 -2.27 0.74 4.37
CA MET A 119 -1.53 1.36 5.47
C MET A 119 -0.34 0.50 5.92
N VAL A 120 -0.49 -0.83 5.97
CA VAL A 120 0.63 -1.75 6.27
C VAL A 120 1.70 -1.66 5.18
N TYR A 121 1.33 -1.66 3.91
CA TYR A 121 2.29 -1.51 2.80
C TYR A 121 3.06 -0.20 2.89
N ALA A 122 2.36 0.91 3.15
CA ALA A 122 2.98 2.22 3.34
C ALA A 122 3.97 2.22 4.53
N TYR A 123 3.64 1.52 5.63
CA TYR A 123 4.54 1.38 6.78
C TYR A 123 5.79 0.55 6.43
N LEU A 124 5.64 -0.54 5.68
CA LEU A 124 6.79 -1.34 5.25
C LEU A 124 7.73 -0.52 4.36
N LEU A 125 7.20 0.30 3.44
CA LEU A 125 7.97 1.23 2.61
C LEU A 125 8.65 2.36 3.42
N LEU A 126 8.05 2.78 4.53
CA LEU A 126 8.66 3.76 5.44
C LEU A 126 9.93 3.23 6.09
N ILE A 127 9.93 1.94 6.49
CA ILE A 127 11.00 1.33 7.28
C ILE A 127 11.93 0.43 6.47
N GLU A 128 11.70 0.29 5.16
CA GLU A 128 12.56 -0.55 4.31
C GLU A 128 13.98 0.00 4.22
N ASP A 129 14.94 -0.90 4.16
CA ASP A 129 16.28 -0.58 3.65
C ASP A 129 16.17 -0.37 2.13
N ARG A 130 16.45 0.86 1.68
CA ARG A 130 16.34 1.25 0.26
C ARG A 130 17.34 0.56 -0.66
N LYS A 131 18.38 -0.09 -0.13
CA LYS A 131 19.36 -0.84 -0.91
C LYS A 131 18.91 -2.28 -1.16
N THR A 132 18.38 -2.91 -0.13
CA THR A 132 17.95 -4.32 -0.17
C THR A 132 16.46 -4.48 -0.41
N HIS A 133 15.66 -3.43 -0.26
CA HIS A 133 14.18 -3.44 -0.29
C HIS A 133 13.58 -4.39 0.72
N THR A 134 14.24 -4.56 1.86
CA THR A 134 13.82 -5.46 2.92
C THR A 134 13.60 -4.74 4.24
N CYS A 135 12.76 -5.33 5.10
CA CYS A 135 12.56 -4.88 6.48
C CYS A 135 12.16 -6.08 7.37
N HIS A 136 12.31 -5.92 8.69
CA HIS A 136 12.12 -7.00 9.67
C HIS A 136 11.17 -6.63 10.82
N PRO A 137 10.05 -5.93 10.61
CA PRO A 137 9.15 -5.61 11.72
C PRO A 137 8.46 -6.86 12.24
N SER A 138 8.26 -6.92 13.56
CA SER A 138 7.36 -7.89 14.15
C SER A 138 5.90 -7.53 13.88
N TYR A 139 4.97 -8.48 13.98
CA TYR A 139 3.55 -8.17 13.89
C TYR A 139 3.10 -7.18 14.99
N ASN A 140 3.71 -7.22 16.17
CA ASN A 140 3.44 -6.25 17.24
C ASN A 140 3.92 -4.86 16.83
N THR A 141 5.10 -4.74 16.22
CA THR A 141 5.64 -3.48 15.71
C THR A 141 4.71 -2.87 14.66
N ILE A 142 4.24 -3.67 13.69
CA ILE A 142 3.28 -3.23 12.66
C ILE A 142 1.96 -2.79 13.33
N SER A 143 1.43 -3.57 14.25
CA SER A 143 0.21 -3.28 15.00
C SER A 143 0.30 -1.94 15.74
N THR A 144 1.39 -1.72 16.47
CA THR A 144 1.63 -0.49 17.23
C THR A 144 1.78 0.72 16.32
N ALA A 145 2.57 0.60 15.25
CA ALA A 145 2.83 1.68 14.31
C ALA A 145 1.57 2.12 13.56
N THR A 146 0.74 1.16 13.15
CA THR A 146 -0.48 1.41 12.36
C THR A 146 -1.73 1.65 13.22
N GLY A 147 -1.65 1.44 14.54
CA GLY A 147 -2.80 1.54 15.47
C GLY A 147 -3.87 0.49 15.23
N MET A 148 -3.56 -0.60 14.53
CA MET A 148 -4.49 -1.71 14.23
C MET A 148 -4.24 -2.90 15.15
N SER A 149 -5.23 -3.79 15.27
CA SER A 149 -5.04 -5.05 16.00
C SER A 149 -4.03 -5.96 15.28
N LYS A 150 -3.34 -6.82 16.02
CA LYS A 150 -2.41 -7.81 15.48
C LYS A 150 -3.07 -8.71 14.41
N ASN A 151 -4.32 -9.11 14.63
CA ASN A 151 -5.07 -9.93 13.67
C ASN A 151 -5.35 -9.16 12.37
N THR A 152 -5.64 -7.86 12.46
CA THR A 152 -5.82 -7.01 11.28
C THR A 152 -4.49 -6.84 10.53
N ALA A 153 -3.38 -6.67 11.24
CA ALA A 153 -2.05 -6.60 10.63
C ALA A 153 -1.70 -7.91 9.89
N LEU A 154 -1.96 -9.07 10.51
CA LEU A 154 -1.77 -10.39 9.89
C LEU A 154 -2.58 -10.55 8.60
N LYS A 155 -3.89 -10.25 8.65
CA LYS A 155 -4.76 -10.29 7.45
C LYS A 155 -4.26 -9.33 6.36
N SER A 156 -3.80 -8.15 6.73
CA SER A 156 -3.24 -7.18 5.79
C SER A 156 -1.97 -7.69 5.11
N ILE A 157 -1.08 -8.34 5.84
CA ILE A 157 0.11 -9.00 5.27
C ILE A 157 -0.29 -10.09 4.27
N SER A 158 -1.28 -10.93 4.58
CA SER A 158 -1.77 -11.95 3.64
C SER A 158 -2.30 -11.33 2.35
N VAL A 159 -3.06 -10.22 2.46
CA VAL A 159 -3.54 -9.47 1.27
C VAL A 159 -2.37 -8.94 0.42
N LEU A 160 -1.32 -8.41 1.05
CA LEU A 160 -0.15 -7.90 0.34
C LEU A 160 0.65 -9.02 -0.36
N LEU A 161 0.77 -10.19 0.29
CA LEU A 161 1.36 -11.40 -0.31
C LEU A 161 0.57 -11.84 -1.55
N GLU A 162 -0.75 -11.97 -1.41
CA GLU A 162 -1.64 -12.34 -2.51
C GLU A 162 -1.60 -11.33 -3.65
N ALA A 163 -1.46 -10.04 -3.35
CA ALA A 163 -1.34 -8.99 -4.36
C ALA A 163 0.02 -9.02 -5.07
N GLY A 164 1.01 -9.77 -4.58
CA GLY A 164 2.36 -9.78 -5.14
C GLY A 164 3.15 -8.50 -4.86
N LEU A 165 2.83 -7.80 -3.76
CA LEU A 165 3.54 -6.58 -3.34
C LEU A 165 4.73 -6.86 -2.44
N ILE A 166 4.70 -7.99 -1.73
CA ILE A 166 5.75 -8.40 -0.80
C ILE A 166 5.99 -9.91 -0.89
N THR A 167 7.17 -10.35 -0.45
CA THR A 167 7.40 -11.72 0.01
C THR A 167 7.66 -11.72 1.52
N VAL A 168 7.42 -12.85 2.16
CA VAL A 168 7.66 -13.02 3.60
C VAL A 168 8.41 -14.30 3.83
N GLU A 169 9.58 -14.18 4.45
CA GLU A 169 10.42 -15.30 4.84
C GLU A 169 10.51 -15.36 6.37
N PRO A 170 10.23 -16.52 6.98
CA PRO A 170 10.42 -16.67 8.42
C PRO A 170 11.91 -16.64 8.75
N SER A 171 12.29 -15.85 9.74
CA SER A 171 13.64 -15.87 10.27
C SER A 171 13.73 -16.67 11.58
N SER A 172 14.93 -17.14 11.88
CA SER A 172 15.25 -17.76 13.15
C SER A 172 16.65 -17.33 13.58
N TYR A 173 16.90 -17.30 14.87
CA TYR A 173 18.21 -17.03 15.44
C TYR A 173 18.54 -18.06 16.52
N PHE A 174 19.82 -18.25 16.78
CA PHE A 174 20.31 -19.06 17.88
C PHE A 174 20.72 -18.17 19.04
N ASP A 175 20.31 -18.53 20.25
CA ASP A 175 20.75 -17.84 21.45
C ASP A 175 22.20 -18.27 21.85
N LYS A 176 22.73 -17.65 22.90
CA LYS A 176 24.07 -17.97 23.42
C LYS A 176 24.22 -19.42 23.90
N ARG A 177 23.12 -20.14 24.09
CA ARG A 177 23.08 -21.55 24.50
C ARG A 177 22.90 -22.51 23.32
N GLY A 178 22.88 -21.95 22.06
CA GLY A 178 22.67 -22.76 20.86
C GLY A 178 21.23 -23.16 20.60
N MET A 179 20.25 -22.59 21.35
CA MET A 179 18.83 -22.86 21.14
C MET A 179 18.28 -22.02 20.00
N LYS A 180 17.56 -22.67 19.09
CA LYS A 180 16.92 -22.01 17.93
C LYS A 180 15.62 -21.33 18.35
N TRP A 181 15.53 -20.04 18.12
CA TRP A 181 14.33 -19.22 18.36
C TRP A 181 13.76 -18.69 17.05
N LYS A 182 12.44 -18.49 17.04
CA LYS A 182 11.77 -17.84 15.93
C LYS A 182 12.06 -16.34 15.97
N GLY A 183 12.65 -15.83 14.90
CA GLY A 183 12.89 -14.41 14.70
C GLY A 183 11.68 -13.66 14.12
N ASN A 184 11.87 -12.38 13.84
CA ASN A 184 10.90 -11.61 13.07
C ASN A 184 10.91 -12.06 11.60
N ASN A 185 9.79 -11.94 10.92
CA ASN A 185 9.76 -12.20 9.48
C ASN A 185 10.61 -11.18 8.73
N LEU A 186 11.26 -11.66 7.67
CA LEU A 186 11.88 -10.82 6.64
C LEU A 186 10.82 -10.51 5.58
N TYR A 187 10.55 -9.25 5.36
CA TYR A 187 9.68 -8.77 4.29
C TYR A 187 10.55 -8.20 3.17
N THR A 188 10.38 -8.69 1.95
CA THR A 188 10.98 -8.09 0.75
C THR A 188 9.89 -7.40 -0.04
N ILE A 189 10.09 -6.13 -0.37
CA ILE A 189 9.15 -5.34 -1.14
C ILE A 189 9.42 -5.55 -2.62
N LEU A 190 8.39 -5.96 -3.34
CA LEU A 190 8.47 -6.26 -4.76
C LEU A 190 8.12 -5.02 -5.60
N PRO A 191 8.60 -4.94 -6.86
CA PRO A 191 8.23 -3.88 -7.79
C PRO A 191 6.73 -3.85 -8.06
N ILE A 192 6.13 -2.66 -8.05
CA ILE A 192 4.68 -2.48 -8.20
C ILE A 192 4.14 -3.02 -9.52
N HIS A 193 4.90 -2.91 -10.61
CA HIS A 193 4.47 -3.38 -11.94
C HIS A 193 4.11 -4.87 -11.95
N SER A 194 4.81 -5.69 -11.16
CA SER A 194 4.49 -7.12 -11.01
C SER A 194 3.11 -7.33 -10.38
N ALA A 195 2.80 -6.58 -9.33
CA ALA A 195 1.50 -6.63 -8.67
C ALA A 195 0.37 -6.12 -9.60
N VAL A 196 0.62 -5.06 -10.37
CA VAL A 196 -0.33 -4.54 -11.37
C VAL A 196 -0.60 -5.59 -12.45
N GLY A 197 0.44 -6.28 -12.93
CA GLY A 197 0.28 -7.39 -13.89
C GLY A 197 -0.60 -8.52 -13.33
N ILE A 198 -0.33 -8.97 -12.12
CA ILE A 198 -1.15 -9.99 -11.41
C ILE A 198 -2.60 -9.50 -11.26
N PHE A 199 -2.81 -8.25 -10.87
CA PHE A 199 -4.14 -7.67 -10.72
C PHE A 199 -4.92 -7.69 -12.04
N HIS A 200 -4.33 -7.23 -13.15
CA HIS A 200 -4.96 -7.23 -14.47
C HIS A 200 -5.30 -8.66 -14.94
N GLN A 201 -4.39 -9.62 -14.78
CA GLN A 201 -4.67 -11.02 -15.12
C GLN A 201 -5.85 -11.58 -14.33
N ARG A 202 -5.96 -11.26 -13.03
CA ARG A 202 -7.09 -11.67 -12.20
C ARG A 202 -8.41 -11.03 -12.66
N GLN A 203 -8.39 -9.76 -13.09
CA GLN A 203 -9.56 -9.08 -13.63
C GLN A 203 -10.03 -9.73 -14.93
N LEU A 204 -9.12 -9.98 -15.86
CA LEU A 204 -9.43 -10.67 -17.12
C LEU A 204 -10.06 -12.05 -16.87
N ARG A 205 -9.46 -12.85 -16.00
CA ARG A 205 -10.00 -14.17 -15.65
C ARG A 205 -11.41 -14.11 -15.06
N ARG A 206 -11.70 -13.09 -14.22
CA ARG A 206 -13.06 -12.89 -13.69
C ARG A 206 -14.06 -12.60 -14.80
N LEU A 207 -13.73 -11.70 -15.72
CA LEU A 207 -14.57 -11.35 -16.86
C LEU A 207 -14.85 -12.58 -17.74
N GLU A 208 -13.85 -13.41 -18.03
CA GLU A 208 -14.01 -14.65 -18.79
C GLU A 208 -14.97 -15.63 -18.09
N LEU A 209 -14.83 -15.80 -16.78
CA LEU A 209 -15.73 -16.64 -15.99
C LEU A 209 -17.18 -16.12 -15.99
N ASP A 210 -17.37 -14.81 -15.87
CA ASP A 210 -18.70 -14.20 -15.88
C ASP A 210 -19.37 -14.33 -17.26
N VAL A 211 -18.62 -14.15 -18.34
CA VAL A 211 -19.12 -14.41 -19.72
C VAL A 211 -19.49 -15.87 -19.90
N THR A 212 -18.67 -16.79 -19.41
CA THR A 212 -18.95 -18.23 -19.50
C THR A 212 -20.21 -18.62 -18.73
N LYS A 213 -20.36 -18.12 -17.51
CA LYS A 213 -21.58 -18.32 -16.70
C LYS A 213 -22.83 -17.78 -17.38
N SER A 214 -22.76 -16.58 -17.95
CA SER A 214 -23.88 -15.98 -18.68
C SER A 214 -24.28 -16.79 -19.92
N ARG A 215 -23.31 -17.34 -20.66
CA ARG A 215 -23.60 -18.22 -21.81
C ARG A 215 -24.27 -19.52 -21.38
N LEU A 216 -23.77 -20.16 -20.31
CA LEU A 216 -24.37 -21.39 -19.78
C LEU A 216 -25.82 -21.15 -19.27
N ALA A 217 -26.05 -20.06 -18.56
CA ALA A 217 -27.38 -19.69 -18.09
C ALA A 217 -28.37 -19.46 -19.26
N ALA A 218 -27.92 -18.85 -20.35
CA ALA A 218 -28.73 -18.65 -21.54
C ALA A 218 -29.07 -19.97 -22.26
N GLN A 219 -28.16 -20.96 -22.25
CA GLN A 219 -28.37 -22.29 -22.85
C GLN A 219 -29.31 -23.17 -22.02
N THR A 220 -29.39 -22.98 -20.68
CA THR A 220 -30.27 -23.75 -19.80
C THR A 220 -31.67 -23.15 -19.67
N ALA A 221 -31.91 -21.96 -20.22
CA ALA A 221 -33.23 -21.29 -20.20
C ALA A 221 -34.06 -21.53 -21.48
N VAL A 222 -33.57 -22.35 -22.41
CA VAL A 222 -34.25 -22.83 -23.62
C VAL A 222 -34.68 -24.28 -23.43
#